data_34dfdc7694fd006e612d6f8cb1a0f13a
#
_entry.id   34dfdc7694fd006e612d6f8cb1a0f13a
#
_cell.length_a   1.000
_cell.length_b   1.000
_cell.length_c   1.000
_cell.angle_alpha   90.00
_cell.angle_beta   90.00
_cell.angle_gamma   90.00
#
_symmetry.space_group_name_H-M   'P 1'
#
loop_
_entity.id
_entity.type
_entity.pdbx_description
1 polymer ?
#
loop_
_entity_poly.entity_id
_entity_poly.type
_entity_poly.pdbx_seq_one_letter_code
_entity_poly.pdbx_strand_id
1 'polypeptide(L)'
;MLPDVIVVIGDWWDMESLSSYDKGKKSFEGRRYVKDIDAGNQAMDAFMAPIKSEITRRKKGKRKAWDPELHFTLGNHENRIMRAVDDSAELEDLMSFDDFNLEEHGFKVHDYLDVVTIDGVAYSHFFTSGVMGRPVSSAATMLNKKHMSTVMGHVQDRQIAYAKRADG
;
A
#
# COMPACT_ATOMS: atom_id res chain seq x y z
N MET A 1 1.18 13.07 19.16
CA MET A 1 0.12 13.71 18.33
C MET A 1 -0.55 12.56 17.59
N LEU A 2 -1.88 12.51 17.50
CA LEU A 2 -2.60 11.50 16.73
C LEU A 2 -2.81 12.05 15.32
N PRO A 3 -2.53 11.27 14.27
CA PRO A 3 -2.73 11.71 12.88
C PRO A 3 -4.22 11.77 12.54
N ASP A 4 -4.59 12.69 11.65
CA ASP A 4 -5.95 12.75 11.09
C ASP A 4 -6.11 11.81 9.89
N VAL A 5 -5.00 11.44 9.25
CA VAL A 5 -4.95 10.53 8.10
C VAL A 5 -3.82 9.52 8.28
N ILE A 6 -4.06 8.27 7.93
CA ILE A 6 -3.06 7.19 7.87
C ILE A 6 -3.07 6.63 6.45
N VAL A 7 -1.92 6.63 5.81
CA VAL A 7 -1.75 6.09 4.45
C VAL A 7 -0.76 4.94 4.47
N VAL A 8 -1.18 3.76 4.05
CA VAL A 8 -0.33 2.59 3.79
C VAL A 8 -0.03 2.54 2.29
N ILE A 9 1.25 2.46 1.92
CA ILE A 9 1.70 2.68 0.54
C ILE A 9 1.98 1.36 -0.21
N GLY A 10 1.20 0.31 0.07
CA GLY A 10 1.29 -1.00 -0.59
C GLY A 10 2.48 -1.86 -0.17
N ASP A 11 2.59 -3.02 -0.83
CA ASP A 11 3.55 -4.09 -0.52
C ASP A 11 3.45 -4.54 0.95
N TRP A 12 2.24 -4.57 1.49
CA TRP A 12 1.95 -5.07 2.82
C TRP A 12 1.87 -6.60 2.84
N TRP A 13 1.17 -7.16 1.85
CA TRP A 13 1.16 -8.61 1.57
C TRP A 13 2.26 -8.91 0.56
N ASP A 14 3.27 -9.69 0.97
CA ASP A 14 4.38 -10.00 0.07
C ASP A 14 3.98 -10.89 -1.12
N MET A 15 2.93 -11.70 -0.95
CA MET A 15 2.39 -12.58 -2.00
C MET A 15 3.49 -13.42 -2.68
N GLU A 16 4.37 -13.99 -1.88
CA GLU A 16 5.50 -14.80 -2.34
C GLU A 16 5.07 -16.02 -3.18
N SER A 17 3.90 -16.59 -2.86
CA SER A 17 3.35 -17.74 -3.60
C SER A 17 2.97 -17.42 -5.04
N LEU A 18 2.79 -16.14 -5.37
CA LEU A 18 2.48 -15.65 -6.71
C LEU A 18 3.69 -15.02 -7.41
N SER A 19 4.89 -15.10 -6.80
CA SER A 19 6.13 -14.56 -7.38
C SER A 19 6.56 -15.33 -8.62
N SER A 20 6.60 -14.66 -9.77
CA SER A 20 7.12 -15.24 -11.01
C SER A 20 8.64 -15.43 -11.00
N TYR A 21 9.37 -14.66 -10.18
CA TYR A 21 10.84 -14.70 -10.10
C TYR A 21 11.39 -15.98 -9.48
N ASP A 22 10.60 -16.62 -8.61
CA ASP A 22 11.01 -17.81 -7.86
C ASP A 22 10.38 -19.10 -8.39
N LYS A 23 9.51 -18.99 -9.40
CA LYS A 23 8.82 -20.13 -10.01
C LYS A 23 9.85 -21.15 -10.52
N GLY A 24 9.76 -22.40 -10.06
CA GLY A 24 10.68 -23.47 -10.39
C GLY A 24 11.97 -23.53 -9.55
N LYS A 25 12.20 -22.62 -8.62
CA LYS A 25 13.31 -22.68 -7.67
C LYS A 25 12.95 -23.49 -6.42
N LYS A 26 13.95 -24.07 -5.75
CA LYS A 26 13.77 -24.79 -4.48
C LYS A 26 13.15 -23.88 -3.40
N SER A 27 13.46 -22.60 -3.40
CA SER A 27 12.90 -21.60 -2.48
C SER A 27 11.40 -21.39 -2.62
N PHE A 28 10.80 -21.85 -3.72
CA PHE A 28 9.35 -21.76 -3.96
C PHE A 28 8.56 -22.88 -3.24
N GLU A 29 9.25 -23.93 -2.78
CA GLU A 29 8.62 -25.07 -2.13
C GLU A 29 7.92 -24.65 -0.83
N GLY A 30 6.68 -25.07 -0.66
CA GLY A 30 5.90 -24.79 0.56
C GLY A 30 5.20 -23.45 0.60
N ARG A 31 5.40 -22.56 -0.39
CA ARG A 31 4.63 -21.32 -0.52
C ARG A 31 3.17 -21.63 -0.86
N ARG A 32 2.26 -20.92 -0.23
CA ARG A 32 0.81 -21.10 -0.42
C ARG A 32 0.12 -19.75 -0.31
N TYR A 33 -0.81 -19.48 -1.24
CA TYR A 33 -1.62 -18.27 -1.27
C TYR A 33 -2.28 -17.97 0.08
N VAL A 34 -2.97 -18.95 0.66
CA VAL A 34 -3.64 -18.78 1.96
C VAL A 34 -2.67 -18.35 3.06
N LYS A 35 -1.43 -18.83 3.05
CA LYS A 35 -0.43 -18.42 4.05
C LYS A 35 0.03 -16.99 3.88
N ASP A 36 0.13 -16.52 2.64
CA ASP A 36 0.49 -15.13 2.37
C ASP A 36 -0.65 -14.20 2.83
N ILE A 37 -1.91 -14.57 2.53
CA ILE A 37 -3.10 -13.85 3.00
C ILE A 37 -3.16 -13.83 4.53
N ASP A 38 -3.08 -14.99 5.18
CA ASP A 38 -3.15 -15.10 6.64
C ASP A 38 -2.06 -14.25 7.33
N ALA A 39 -0.83 -14.30 6.82
CA ALA A 39 0.27 -13.56 7.41
C ALA A 39 0.06 -12.03 7.29
N GLY A 40 -0.35 -11.56 6.13
CA GLY A 40 -0.63 -10.14 5.90
C GLY A 40 -1.83 -9.64 6.70
N ASN A 41 -2.91 -10.43 6.76
CA ASN A 41 -4.10 -10.09 7.55
C ASN A 41 -3.79 -10.03 9.05
N GLN A 42 -3.03 -10.99 9.60
CA GLN A 42 -2.58 -10.96 10.98
C GLN A 42 -1.70 -9.74 11.29
N ALA A 43 -0.81 -9.37 10.36
CA ALA A 43 0.01 -8.17 10.50
C ALA A 43 -0.85 -6.89 10.47
N MET A 44 -1.89 -6.82 9.62
CA MET A 44 -2.82 -5.71 9.55
C MET A 44 -3.66 -5.60 10.84
N ASP A 45 -4.15 -6.72 11.35
CA ASP A 45 -4.85 -6.77 12.65
C ASP A 45 -3.97 -6.22 13.78
N ALA A 46 -2.72 -6.65 13.83
CA ALA A 46 -1.76 -6.19 14.84
C ALA A 46 -1.46 -4.68 14.71
N PHE A 47 -1.35 -4.17 13.47
CA PHE A 47 -1.20 -2.74 13.20
C PHE A 47 -2.42 -1.93 13.63
N MET A 48 -3.62 -2.43 13.36
CA MET A 48 -4.87 -1.74 13.66
C MET A 48 -5.29 -1.83 15.13
N ALA A 49 -4.83 -2.82 15.87
CA ALA A 49 -5.20 -3.04 17.27
C ALA A 49 -4.96 -1.81 18.17
N PRO A 50 -3.77 -1.16 18.19
CA PRO A 50 -3.56 0.04 18.99
C PRO A 50 -4.41 1.24 18.55
N ILE A 51 -4.72 1.37 17.25
CA ILE A 51 -5.58 2.43 16.70
C ILE A 51 -7.01 2.25 17.23
N LYS A 52 -7.60 1.07 17.06
CA LYS A 52 -8.94 0.71 17.54
C LYS A 52 -9.03 0.84 19.07
N SER A 53 -7.97 0.47 19.79
CA SER A 53 -7.89 0.62 21.24
C SER A 53 -7.92 2.08 21.67
N GLU A 54 -7.16 2.96 21.01
CA GLU A 54 -7.16 4.41 21.33
C GLU A 54 -8.49 5.07 21.02
N ILE A 55 -9.11 4.75 19.88
CA ILE A 55 -10.46 5.22 19.53
C ILE A 55 -11.45 4.85 20.64
N THR A 56 -11.44 3.56 21.06
CA THR A 56 -12.31 3.05 22.13
C THR A 56 -12.02 3.73 23.47
N ARG A 57 -10.76 3.90 23.82
CA ARG A 57 -10.33 4.57 25.07
C ARG A 57 -10.84 6.01 25.13
N ARG A 58 -10.77 6.74 24.02
CA ARG A 58 -11.27 8.13 23.95
C ARG A 58 -12.78 8.19 24.07
N LYS A 59 -13.50 7.30 23.38
CA LYS A 59 -14.97 7.20 23.47
C LYS A 59 -15.41 6.93 24.91
N LYS A 60 -14.82 5.97 25.60
CA LYS A 60 -15.12 5.65 27.02
C LYS A 60 -14.77 6.80 27.96
N GLY A 61 -13.64 7.47 27.71
CA GLY A 61 -13.17 8.57 28.54
C GLY A 61 -13.80 9.92 28.23
N LYS A 62 -14.82 9.99 27.38
CA LYS A 62 -15.48 11.24 26.92
C LYS A 62 -14.49 12.30 26.44
N ARG A 63 -13.36 11.87 25.83
CA ARG A 63 -12.37 12.76 25.25
C ARG A 63 -12.76 13.16 23.83
N LYS A 64 -12.06 14.17 23.25
CA LYS A 64 -12.24 14.52 21.84
C LYS A 64 -12.14 13.25 20.99
N ALA A 65 -13.13 13.02 20.14
CA ALA A 65 -13.11 11.90 19.20
C ALA A 65 -11.82 11.93 18.34
N TRP A 66 -11.35 10.76 18.01
CA TRP A 66 -10.27 10.56 17.04
C TRP A 66 -10.71 9.44 16.13
N ASP A 67 -10.84 9.74 14.87
CA ASP A 67 -11.30 8.85 13.82
C ASP A 67 -10.50 9.16 12.55
N PRO A 68 -9.29 8.60 12.44
CA PRO A 68 -8.42 8.92 11.31
C PRO A 68 -8.98 8.32 10.01
N GLU A 69 -8.85 9.06 8.91
CA GLU A 69 -9.06 8.48 7.60
C GLU A 69 -7.97 7.46 7.30
N LEU A 70 -8.38 6.28 6.81
CA LEU A 70 -7.47 5.19 6.49
C LEU A 70 -7.43 5.01 4.97
N HIS A 71 -6.23 5.08 4.39
CA HIS A 71 -6.01 4.90 2.96
C HIS A 71 -4.98 3.80 2.71
N PHE A 72 -5.22 2.98 1.72
CA PHE A 72 -4.31 1.95 1.26
C PHE A 72 -4.13 2.06 -0.26
N THR A 73 -2.91 2.24 -0.74
CA THR A 73 -2.60 2.17 -2.17
C THR A 73 -2.05 0.78 -2.48
N LEU A 74 -2.70 0.02 -3.38
CA LEU A 74 -2.22 -1.31 -3.74
C LEU A 74 -0.81 -1.24 -4.33
N GLY A 75 0.07 -2.13 -3.87
CA GLY A 75 1.43 -2.26 -4.35
C GLY A 75 1.57 -3.32 -5.46
N ASN A 76 2.77 -3.47 -5.95
CA ASN A 76 3.04 -4.47 -6.99
C ASN A 76 3.01 -5.91 -6.46
N HIS A 77 3.14 -6.10 -5.14
CA HIS A 77 3.01 -7.40 -4.52
C HIS A 77 1.54 -7.80 -4.40
N GLU A 78 0.66 -6.92 -3.93
CA GLU A 78 -0.79 -7.17 -3.95
C GLU A 78 -1.28 -7.40 -5.39
N ASN A 79 -0.79 -6.62 -6.36
CA ASN A 79 -1.16 -6.75 -7.77
C ASN A 79 -0.71 -8.07 -8.43
N ARG A 80 0.05 -8.93 -7.72
CA ARG A 80 0.35 -10.30 -8.16
C ARG A 80 -0.92 -11.15 -8.29
N ILE A 81 -1.96 -10.86 -7.49
CA ILE A 81 -3.26 -11.52 -7.61
C ILE A 81 -3.83 -11.29 -9.01
N MET A 82 -3.99 -10.03 -9.41
CA MET A 82 -4.56 -9.71 -10.74
C MET A 82 -3.74 -10.32 -11.87
N ARG A 83 -2.41 -10.27 -11.77
CA ARG A 83 -1.56 -10.91 -12.79
C ARG A 83 -1.71 -12.42 -12.83
N ALA A 84 -1.92 -13.08 -11.69
CA ALA A 84 -2.15 -14.52 -11.66
C ALA A 84 -3.48 -14.88 -12.31
N VAL A 85 -4.53 -14.10 -12.08
CA VAL A 85 -5.85 -14.25 -12.71
C VAL A 85 -5.76 -13.97 -14.22
N ASP A 86 -5.06 -12.91 -14.63
CA ASP A 86 -4.84 -12.60 -16.05
C ASP A 86 -4.07 -13.72 -16.78
N ASP A 87 -3.12 -14.37 -16.11
CA ASP A 87 -2.33 -15.49 -16.65
C ASP A 87 -3.11 -16.81 -16.65
N SER A 88 -4.14 -16.97 -15.80
CA SER A 88 -4.87 -18.21 -15.57
C SER A 88 -6.32 -17.91 -15.19
N ALA A 89 -7.21 -17.86 -16.19
CA ALA A 89 -8.62 -17.49 -16.02
C ALA A 89 -9.40 -18.40 -15.04
N GLU A 90 -8.92 -19.63 -14.81
CA GLU A 90 -9.49 -20.54 -13.80
C GLU A 90 -9.28 -20.07 -12.35
N LEU A 91 -8.47 -19.03 -12.12
CA LEU A 91 -8.28 -18.41 -10.82
C LEU A 91 -9.26 -17.26 -10.56
N GLU A 92 -10.05 -16.86 -11.55
CA GLU A 92 -11.14 -15.92 -11.38
C GLU A 92 -12.09 -16.46 -10.29
N ASP A 93 -12.59 -15.59 -9.44
CA ASP A 93 -13.44 -15.93 -8.28
C ASP A 93 -12.75 -16.80 -7.18
N LEU A 94 -11.50 -17.24 -7.38
CA LEU A 94 -10.74 -17.97 -6.37
C LEU A 94 -9.72 -17.11 -5.61
N MET A 95 -9.33 -16.00 -6.20
CA MET A 95 -8.38 -15.04 -5.65
C MET A 95 -8.84 -13.62 -5.95
N SER A 96 -8.93 -12.78 -4.94
CA SER A 96 -9.30 -11.39 -5.12
C SER A 96 -8.64 -10.48 -4.07
N PHE A 97 -8.76 -9.16 -4.25
CA PHE A 97 -8.36 -8.21 -3.22
C PHE A 97 -9.29 -8.25 -1.99
N ASP A 98 -10.46 -8.88 -2.10
CA ASP A 98 -11.39 -9.08 -0.98
C ASP A 98 -10.84 -10.05 0.06
N ASP A 99 -9.83 -10.86 -0.31
CA ASP A 99 -9.10 -11.72 0.64
C ASP A 99 -8.27 -10.92 1.66
N PHE A 100 -8.00 -9.65 1.35
CA PHE A 100 -7.36 -8.72 2.28
C PHE A 100 -8.39 -8.15 3.25
N ASN A 101 -8.09 -8.12 4.55
CA ASN A 101 -9.00 -7.59 5.57
C ASN A 101 -9.09 -6.05 5.62
N LEU A 102 -8.82 -5.37 4.49
CA LEU A 102 -8.77 -3.91 4.39
C LEU A 102 -10.13 -3.26 4.66
N GLU A 103 -11.20 -3.80 4.07
CA GLU A 103 -12.56 -3.28 4.28
C GLU A 103 -13.02 -3.44 5.72
N GLU A 104 -12.70 -4.56 6.38
CA GLU A 104 -13.02 -4.82 7.79
C GLU A 104 -12.39 -3.78 8.73
N HIS A 105 -11.26 -3.22 8.31
CA HIS A 105 -10.57 -2.14 9.03
C HIS A 105 -11.01 -0.74 8.60
N GLY A 106 -11.83 -0.62 7.56
CA GLY A 106 -12.35 0.65 7.06
C GLY A 106 -11.37 1.44 6.19
N PHE A 107 -10.44 0.76 5.54
CA PHE A 107 -9.55 1.41 4.57
C PHE A 107 -10.28 1.81 3.30
N LYS A 108 -9.98 3.00 2.80
CA LYS A 108 -10.24 3.39 1.41
C LYS A 108 -9.12 2.83 0.54
N VAL A 109 -9.43 1.81 -0.23
CA VAL A 109 -8.45 1.14 -1.11
C VAL A 109 -8.37 1.90 -2.44
N HIS A 110 -7.14 2.14 -2.90
CA HIS A 110 -6.83 2.76 -4.18
C HIS A 110 -6.12 1.76 -5.07
N ASP A 111 -6.52 1.71 -6.33
CA ASP A 111 -6.00 0.74 -7.28
C ASP A 111 -4.49 0.88 -7.51
N TYR A 112 -3.89 -0.19 -8.00
CA TYR A 112 -2.47 -0.21 -8.30
C TYR A 112 -2.09 0.88 -9.29
N LEU A 113 -1.12 1.70 -8.92
CA LEU A 113 -0.65 2.90 -9.62
C LEU A 113 -1.59 4.12 -9.60
N ASP A 114 -2.74 4.02 -8.97
CA ASP A 114 -3.55 5.20 -8.74
C ASP A 114 -2.81 6.21 -7.86
N VAL A 115 -3.02 7.47 -8.18
CA VAL A 115 -2.48 8.59 -7.41
C VAL A 115 -3.60 9.24 -6.62
N VAL A 116 -3.53 9.12 -5.30
CA VAL A 116 -4.47 9.82 -4.41
C VAL A 116 -3.81 11.07 -3.83
N THR A 117 -4.52 12.19 -3.86
CA THR A 117 -4.04 13.44 -3.26
C THR A 117 -4.83 13.72 -2.00
N ILE A 118 -4.13 13.84 -0.87
CA ILE A 118 -4.69 14.11 0.44
C ILE A 118 -3.94 15.31 1.02
N ASP A 119 -4.65 16.35 1.41
CA ASP A 119 -4.09 17.59 1.98
C ASP A 119 -2.92 18.18 1.14
N GLY A 120 -3.02 18.09 -0.18
CA GLY A 120 -2.00 18.62 -1.11
C GLY A 120 -0.75 17.75 -1.28
N VAL A 121 -0.74 16.54 -0.69
CA VAL A 121 0.31 15.54 -0.88
C VAL A 121 -0.23 14.40 -1.73
N ALA A 122 0.48 14.04 -2.79
CA ALA A 122 0.13 12.91 -3.64
C ALA A 122 0.80 11.62 -3.14
N TYR A 123 0.03 10.57 -3.04
CA TYR A 123 0.45 9.23 -2.62
C TYR A 123 0.20 8.23 -3.73
N SER A 124 1.11 7.32 -3.94
CA SER A 124 0.96 6.13 -4.80
C SER A 124 1.99 5.10 -4.37
N HIS A 125 1.77 3.82 -4.66
CA HIS A 125 2.80 2.83 -4.39
C HIS A 125 4.12 3.21 -5.06
N PHE A 126 4.09 3.59 -6.32
CA PHE A 126 5.16 4.34 -6.98
C PHE A 126 4.62 5.23 -8.09
N PHE A 127 5.39 6.25 -8.45
CA PHE A 127 5.09 7.11 -9.60
C PHE A 127 5.87 6.63 -10.80
N THR A 128 5.20 6.54 -11.94
CA THR A 128 5.83 6.18 -13.21
C THR A 128 6.52 7.35 -13.88
N SER A 129 7.56 7.05 -14.63
CA SER A 129 8.25 8.02 -15.46
C SER A 129 8.65 7.45 -16.82
N GLY A 130 8.65 8.34 -17.84
CA GLY A 130 8.98 7.98 -19.22
C GLY A 130 7.92 7.10 -19.87
N VAL A 131 8.13 6.82 -21.16
CA VAL A 131 7.18 6.06 -22.02
C VAL A 131 7.04 4.60 -21.56
N MET A 132 8.09 4.06 -20.92
CA MET A 132 8.11 2.66 -20.46
C MET A 132 7.40 2.44 -19.11
N GLY A 133 6.83 3.49 -18.50
CA GLY A 133 6.11 3.36 -17.23
C GLY A 133 6.95 2.86 -16.04
N ARG A 134 8.28 3.02 -16.08
CA ARG A 134 9.15 2.53 -14.99
C ARG A 134 9.00 3.38 -13.74
N PRO A 135 9.17 2.80 -12.54
CA PRO A 135 9.19 3.56 -11.30
C PRO A 135 10.23 4.67 -11.33
N VAL A 136 9.89 5.82 -10.74
CA VAL A 136 10.86 6.89 -10.52
C VAL A 136 11.89 6.41 -9.49
N SER A 137 13.16 6.49 -9.83
CA SER A 137 14.25 5.93 -9.02
C SER A 137 14.79 6.87 -7.95
N SER A 138 14.48 8.16 -7.98
CA SER A 138 14.98 9.12 -6.98
C SER A 138 13.98 10.18 -6.61
N ALA A 139 14.01 10.61 -5.33
CA ALA A 139 13.16 11.68 -4.82
C ALA A 139 13.37 13.01 -5.57
N ALA A 140 14.60 13.33 -5.96
CA ALA A 140 14.91 14.55 -6.72
C ALA A 140 14.26 14.51 -8.11
N THR A 141 14.34 13.36 -8.81
CA THR A 141 13.67 13.19 -10.11
C THR A 141 12.15 13.28 -9.96
N MET A 142 11.59 12.70 -8.90
CA MET A 142 10.16 12.76 -8.63
C MET A 142 9.69 14.20 -8.40
N LEU A 143 10.39 14.94 -7.55
CA LEU A 143 10.09 16.34 -7.27
C LEU A 143 10.13 17.19 -8.55
N ASN A 144 11.16 17.02 -9.39
CA ASN A 144 11.32 17.74 -10.65
C ASN A 144 10.25 17.39 -11.70
N LYS A 145 9.70 16.17 -11.66
CA LYS A 145 8.69 15.74 -12.66
C LYS A 145 7.25 15.98 -12.21
N LYS A 146 6.98 15.91 -10.92
CA LYS A 146 5.61 16.00 -10.39
C LYS A 146 5.24 17.40 -9.91
N HIS A 147 6.24 18.24 -9.60
CA HIS A 147 6.06 19.65 -9.18
C HIS A 147 5.13 19.84 -7.97
N MET A 148 5.01 18.81 -7.12
CA MET A 148 4.17 18.80 -5.94
C MET A 148 4.77 17.91 -4.85
N SER A 149 4.26 18.02 -3.63
CA SER A 149 4.63 17.09 -2.55
C SER A 149 4.14 15.69 -2.89
N THR A 150 5.03 14.71 -2.81
CA THR A 150 4.73 13.31 -3.15
C THR A 150 5.37 12.37 -2.15
N VAL A 151 4.69 11.25 -1.89
CA VAL A 151 5.19 10.13 -1.09
C VAL A 151 4.97 8.84 -1.85
N MET A 152 5.97 7.99 -1.91
CA MET A 152 5.88 6.66 -2.52
C MET A 152 6.67 5.63 -1.71
N GLY A 153 6.32 4.35 -1.90
CA GLY A 153 7.03 3.17 -1.42
C GLY A 153 7.93 2.57 -2.51
N HIS A 154 7.87 1.26 -2.69
CA HIS A 154 8.52 0.44 -3.73
C HIS A 154 10.05 0.45 -3.71
N VAL A 155 10.68 1.61 -3.59
CA VAL A 155 12.14 1.74 -3.48
C VAL A 155 12.52 1.50 -2.02
N GLN A 156 13.31 0.45 -1.76
CA GLN A 156 13.72 0.04 -0.42
C GLN A 156 14.89 0.89 0.09
N ASP A 157 14.78 2.20 -0.10
CA ASP A 157 15.79 3.19 0.30
C ASP A 157 15.07 4.48 0.76
N ARG A 158 15.58 5.09 1.83
CA ARG A 158 15.05 6.36 2.30
C ARG A 158 15.65 7.52 1.52
N GLN A 159 14.85 8.15 0.68
CA GLN A 159 15.25 9.32 -0.08
C GLN A 159 14.33 10.52 0.25
N ILE A 160 14.90 11.70 0.43
CA ILE A 160 14.16 12.93 0.67
C ILE A 160 14.74 14.01 -0.24
N ALA A 161 13.88 14.75 -0.94
CA ALA A 161 14.24 15.90 -1.74
C ALA A 161 13.34 17.09 -1.40
N TYR A 162 13.93 18.28 -1.37
CA TYR A 162 13.22 19.52 -1.12
C TYR A 162 13.51 20.51 -2.23
N ALA A 163 12.49 21.29 -2.61
CA ALA A 163 12.63 22.47 -3.44
C ALA A 163 11.74 23.58 -2.88
N LYS A 164 12.19 24.81 -3.02
CA LYS A 164 11.33 25.98 -2.78
C LYS A 164 10.54 26.26 -4.05
N ARG A 165 9.27 26.57 -3.88
CA ARG A 165 8.44 27.11 -4.96
C ARG A 165 8.74 28.60 -5.10
N ALA A 166 8.46 29.16 -6.29
CA ALA A 166 8.68 30.57 -6.57
C ALA A 166 7.74 31.51 -5.76
N ASP A 167 6.67 30.95 -5.26
CA ASP A 167 5.66 31.65 -4.45
C ASP A 167 5.87 31.54 -2.93
N GLY A 168 6.99 30.95 -2.49
CA GLY A 168 7.40 30.87 -1.07
C GLY A 168 7.31 29.49 -0.45
#